data_d57fee49bd95ceab0aa9368d61f452d1
#
_entry.id   d57fee49bd95ceab0aa9368d61f452d1
#
_cell.length_a   1.000
_cell.length_b   1.000
_cell.length_c   1.000
_cell.angle_alpha   90.00
_cell.angle_beta   90.00
_cell.angle_gamma   90.00
#
_symmetry.space_group_name_H-M   'P 1'
#
loop_
_entity.id
_entity.type
_entity.pdbx_description
1 polymer ?
#
loop_
_entity_poly.entity_id
_entity_poly.type
_entity_poly.pdbx_seq_one_letter_code
_entity_poly.pdbx_strand_id
1 'polypeptide(L)'
;AQCVQTTESIVKALGWKSVNYSVAFQSRFGPLPWLQQYLDKHLKDLIANGDKKVAVSTPSFISDCLETLFEIGEEYKHEFMEGGGTDFQLVPNLNNEPIWFSSVFEIAKNHLVELASDEAEAAA
;
A
#
# COMPACT_ATOMS: atom_id res chain seq x y z
N ALA A 1 1.15 10.25 9.05
CA ALA A 1 0.75 11.33 8.13
C ALA A 1 0.83 10.89 6.68
N GLN A 2 2.02 10.58 6.11
CA GLN A 2 2.19 10.25 4.69
C GLN A 2 1.37 9.04 4.22
N CYS A 3 1.36 7.92 4.96
CA CYS A 3 0.58 6.74 4.60
C CYS A 3 -0.92 7.04 4.48
N VAL A 4 -1.47 7.84 5.39
CA VAL A 4 -2.88 8.25 5.34
C VAL A 4 -3.14 9.14 4.11
N GLN A 5 -2.26 10.10 3.84
CA GLN A 5 -2.37 10.97 2.65
C GLN A 5 -2.31 10.16 1.35
N THR A 6 -1.44 9.14 1.27
CA THR A 6 -1.38 8.23 0.12
C THR A 6 -2.71 7.50 -0.06
N THR A 7 -3.26 6.94 1.02
CA THR A 7 -4.55 6.24 0.97
C THR A 7 -5.68 7.18 0.53
N GLU A 8 -5.76 8.38 1.11
CA GLU A 8 -6.77 9.38 0.73
C GLU A 8 -6.66 9.79 -0.74
N SER A 9 -5.44 9.93 -1.26
CA SER A 9 -5.19 10.23 -2.66
C SER A 9 -5.66 9.12 -3.60
N ILE A 10 -5.42 7.85 -3.23
CA ILE A 10 -5.89 6.69 -3.98
C ILE A 10 -7.42 6.64 -3.98
N VAL A 11 -8.06 6.75 -2.81
CA VAL A 11 -9.52 6.74 -2.68
C VAL A 11 -10.17 7.86 -3.50
N LYS A 12 -9.57 9.05 -3.47
CA LYS A 12 -10.02 10.19 -4.27
C LYS A 12 -9.88 9.93 -5.76
N ALA A 13 -8.75 9.38 -6.20
CA ALA A 13 -8.51 9.07 -7.62
C ALA A 13 -9.48 8.01 -8.15
N LEU A 14 -9.86 7.05 -7.31
CA LEU A 14 -10.86 6.02 -7.63
C LEU A 14 -12.30 6.56 -7.64
N GLY A 15 -12.53 7.78 -7.19
CA GLY A 15 -13.88 8.37 -7.10
C GLY A 15 -14.80 7.67 -6.10
N TRP A 16 -14.26 6.95 -5.14
CA TRP A 16 -15.03 6.22 -4.14
C TRP A 16 -15.67 7.18 -3.13
N LYS A 17 -17.00 7.22 -3.12
CA LYS A 17 -17.77 8.10 -2.23
C LYS A 17 -18.32 7.42 -0.98
N SER A 18 -18.41 6.09 -0.98
CA SER A 18 -19.08 5.31 0.08
C SER A 18 -18.43 3.94 0.32
N VAL A 19 -17.16 3.78 -0.02
CA VAL A 19 -16.43 2.54 0.27
C VAL A 19 -15.83 2.65 1.66
N ASN A 20 -16.05 1.63 2.49
CA ASN A 20 -15.36 1.50 3.76
C ASN A 20 -13.90 1.13 3.48
N TYR A 21 -12.97 1.93 3.95
CA TYR A 21 -11.55 1.61 3.89
C TYR A 21 -10.87 1.94 5.22
N SER A 22 -9.79 1.28 5.46
CA SER A 22 -8.96 1.48 6.64
C SER A 22 -7.49 1.33 6.29
N VAL A 23 -6.61 1.82 7.15
CA VAL A 23 -5.15 1.71 7.00
C VAL A 23 -4.62 0.82 8.09
N ALA A 24 -3.88 -0.21 7.71
CA ALA A 24 -3.18 -1.10 8.62
C ALA A 24 -1.71 -1.25 8.23
N PHE A 25 -0.90 -1.73 9.15
CA PHE A 25 0.55 -1.87 8.98
C PHE A 25 0.95 -3.32 9.25
N GLN A 26 1.81 -3.85 8.40
CA GLN A 26 2.33 -5.21 8.50
C GLN A 26 3.79 -5.24 8.92
N SER A 27 4.34 -6.43 9.07
CA SER A 27 5.79 -6.72 9.19
C SER A 27 6.46 -5.93 10.30
N ARG A 28 5.96 -6.07 11.53
CA ARG A 28 6.63 -5.51 12.71
C ARG A 28 8.06 -6.03 12.80
N PHE A 29 9.02 -5.13 12.75
CA PHE A 29 10.43 -5.46 12.85
C PHE A 29 11.09 -4.85 14.10
N GLY A 30 11.77 -5.70 14.87
CA GLY A 30 12.55 -5.30 16.03
C GLY A 30 11.73 -4.99 17.30
N PRO A 31 12.40 -4.54 18.38
CA PRO A 31 11.79 -4.34 19.69
C PRO A 31 11.09 -2.98 19.86
N LEU A 32 11.26 -2.07 18.92
CA LEU A 32 10.68 -0.73 19.03
C LEU A 32 9.19 -0.73 18.72
N PRO A 33 8.41 0.24 19.26
CA PRO A 33 7.02 0.42 18.89
C PRO A 33 6.86 0.62 17.39
N TRP A 34 5.96 -0.15 16.77
CA TRP A 34 5.62 -0.04 15.36
C TRP A 34 4.36 0.78 15.15
N LEU A 35 4.15 1.26 13.93
CA LEU A 35 2.91 1.97 13.59
C LEU A 35 1.71 1.03 13.80
N GLN A 36 0.66 1.55 14.40
CA GLN A 36 -0.59 0.86 14.62
C GLN A 36 -1.64 1.35 13.61
N GLN A 37 -2.60 0.55 13.24
CA GLN A 37 -2.99 -0.77 13.73
C GLN A 37 -2.27 -1.88 12.94
N TYR A 38 -2.05 -3.04 13.57
CA TYR A 38 -1.41 -4.18 12.90
C TYR A 38 -2.41 -4.91 12.01
N LEU A 39 -1.96 -5.36 10.83
CA LEU A 39 -2.82 -5.98 9.83
C LEU A 39 -3.47 -7.28 10.33
N ASP A 40 -2.71 -8.14 10.99
CA ASP A 40 -3.20 -9.41 11.56
C ASP A 40 -4.37 -9.22 12.54
N LYS A 41 -4.24 -8.24 13.42
CA LYS A 41 -5.30 -7.90 14.39
C LYS A 41 -6.49 -7.25 13.69
N HIS A 42 -6.21 -6.34 12.77
CA HIS A 42 -7.25 -5.62 12.06
C HIS A 42 -8.15 -6.55 11.24
N LEU A 43 -7.58 -7.56 10.59
CA LEU A 43 -8.36 -8.56 9.86
C LEU A 43 -9.29 -9.35 10.79
N LYS A 44 -8.83 -9.70 12.00
CA LYS A 44 -9.65 -10.36 13.02
C LYS A 44 -10.79 -9.45 13.52
N ASP A 45 -10.49 -8.18 13.73
CA ASP A 45 -11.50 -7.18 14.13
C ASP A 45 -12.57 -6.98 13.05
N LEU A 46 -12.19 -6.96 11.77
CA LEU A 46 -13.13 -6.89 10.65
C LEU A 46 -14.11 -8.06 10.66
N ILE A 47 -13.60 -9.29 10.82
CA ILE A 47 -14.47 -10.48 10.91
C ILE A 47 -15.43 -10.37 12.12
N ALA A 48 -14.94 -9.94 13.28
CA ALA A 48 -15.75 -9.79 14.49
C ALA A 48 -16.86 -8.74 14.28
N ASN A 49 -16.62 -7.71 13.48
CA ASN A 49 -17.59 -6.68 13.13
C ASN A 49 -18.56 -7.10 12.00
N GLY A 50 -18.37 -8.27 11.40
CA GLY A 50 -19.22 -8.81 10.35
C GLY A 50 -18.72 -8.51 8.92
N ASP A 51 -17.57 -7.87 8.78
CA ASP A 51 -16.92 -7.63 7.49
C ASP A 51 -16.17 -8.89 7.03
N LYS A 52 -16.83 -9.68 6.20
CA LYS A 52 -16.33 -10.99 5.76
C LYS A 52 -15.67 -10.98 4.38
N LYS A 53 -15.60 -9.82 3.74
CA LYS A 53 -14.97 -9.66 2.42
C LYS A 53 -14.02 -8.48 2.47
N VAL A 54 -12.79 -8.69 2.06
CA VAL A 54 -11.76 -7.65 2.06
C VAL A 54 -10.97 -7.65 0.77
N ALA A 55 -10.56 -6.46 0.34
CA ALA A 55 -9.49 -6.27 -0.64
C ALA A 55 -8.33 -5.56 0.05
N VAL A 56 -7.14 -6.13 -0.02
CA VAL A 56 -5.93 -5.57 0.57
C VAL A 56 -5.05 -5.01 -0.53
N SER A 57 -4.72 -3.72 -0.44
CA SER A 57 -3.76 -3.06 -1.32
C SER A 57 -2.54 -2.65 -0.51
N THR A 58 -1.36 -2.78 -1.10
CA THR A 58 -0.06 -2.53 -0.47
C THR A 58 0.70 -1.40 -1.16
N PRO A 59 0.20 -0.15 -1.10
CA PRO A 59 0.74 0.96 -1.89
C PRO A 59 2.17 1.36 -1.53
N SER A 60 2.72 0.84 -0.43
CA SER A 60 4.13 1.01 -0.07
C SER A 60 5.07 0.09 -0.85
N PHE A 61 4.53 -0.93 -1.49
CA PHE A 61 5.28 -1.87 -2.32
C PHE A 61 4.96 -1.62 -3.79
N ILE A 62 5.96 -1.26 -4.56
CA ILE A 62 5.82 -1.02 -6.00
C ILE A 62 5.81 -2.34 -6.76
N SER A 63 6.62 -3.29 -6.31
CA SER A 63 6.73 -4.63 -6.88
C SER A 63 6.32 -5.66 -5.86
N ASP A 64 5.81 -6.78 -6.34
CA ASP A 64 5.53 -7.94 -5.52
C ASP A 64 6.82 -8.45 -4.87
N CYS A 65 6.69 -8.86 -3.62
CA CYS A 65 7.77 -9.38 -2.78
C CYS A 65 7.23 -10.47 -1.84
N LEU A 66 8.08 -11.00 -1.00
CA LEU A 66 7.70 -12.05 -0.05
C LEU A 66 6.57 -11.58 0.90
N GLU A 67 6.65 -10.34 1.36
CA GLU A 67 5.69 -9.73 2.26
C GLU A 67 4.30 -9.57 1.61
N THR A 68 4.25 -9.31 0.31
CA THR A 68 2.97 -9.15 -0.38
C THR A 68 2.39 -10.49 -0.81
N LEU A 69 3.18 -11.34 -1.48
CA LEU A 69 2.69 -12.58 -2.07
C LEU A 69 2.48 -13.67 -1.02
N PHE A 70 3.43 -13.85 -0.11
CA PHE A 70 3.36 -14.92 0.87
C PHE A 70 2.69 -14.47 2.17
N GLU A 71 3.21 -13.45 2.85
CA GLU A 71 2.68 -13.03 4.15
C GLU A 71 1.22 -12.58 4.02
N ILE A 72 0.91 -11.67 3.07
CA ILE A 72 -0.48 -11.19 2.90
C ILE A 72 -1.30 -12.16 2.04
N GLY A 73 -0.75 -12.57 0.90
CA GLY A 73 -1.50 -13.34 -0.11
C GLY A 73 -1.79 -14.77 0.29
N GLU A 74 -0.97 -15.38 1.15
CA GLU A 74 -1.17 -16.76 1.61
C GLU A 74 -1.48 -16.81 3.12
N GLU A 75 -0.59 -16.33 4.01
CA GLU A 75 -0.76 -16.50 5.45
C GLU A 75 -1.96 -15.71 5.99
N TYR A 76 -2.02 -14.40 5.81
CA TYR A 76 -3.13 -13.59 6.32
C TYR A 76 -4.44 -13.90 5.62
N LYS A 77 -4.41 -14.23 4.34
CA LYS A 77 -5.60 -14.73 3.63
C LYS A 77 -6.11 -16.02 4.26
N HIS A 78 -5.23 -16.97 4.53
CA HIS A 78 -5.59 -18.24 5.18
C HIS A 78 -6.21 -17.99 6.57
N GLU A 79 -5.54 -17.18 7.41
CA GLU A 79 -6.06 -16.81 8.74
C GLU A 79 -7.42 -16.10 8.67
N PHE A 80 -7.60 -15.21 7.70
CA PHE A 80 -8.86 -14.50 7.50
C PHE A 80 -9.99 -15.46 7.11
N MET A 81 -9.73 -16.37 6.17
CA MET A 81 -10.72 -17.34 5.72
C MET A 81 -11.08 -18.34 6.82
N GLU A 82 -10.10 -18.85 7.58
CA GLU A 82 -10.35 -19.73 8.73
C GLU A 82 -11.10 -19.02 9.87
N GLY A 83 -10.85 -17.72 10.05
CA GLY A 83 -11.54 -16.88 11.04
C GLY A 83 -13.00 -16.58 10.70
N GLY A 84 -13.49 -17.00 9.53
CA GLY A 84 -14.88 -16.82 9.09
C GLY A 84 -15.06 -15.76 7.99
N GLY A 85 -13.99 -15.30 7.39
CA GLY A 85 -14.01 -14.53 6.14
C GLY A 85 -14.55 -15.37 4.98
N THR A 86 -15.11 -14.73 3.98
CA THR A 86 -15.70 -15.40 2.81
C THR A 86 -15.04 -15.00 1.50
N ASP A 87 -14.30 -13.89 1.47
CA ASP A 87 -13.58 -13.43 0.28
C ASP A 87 -12.40 -12.55 0.70
N PHE A 88 -11.22 -12.86 0.18
CA PHE A 88 -10.00 -12.12 0.42
C PHE A 88 -9.28 -11.90 -0.92
N GLN A 89 -9.13 -10.66 -1.30
CA GLN A 89 -8.45 -10.26 -2.53
C GLN A 89 -7.19 -9.47 -2.21
N LEU A 90 -6.03 -9.94 -2.68
CA LEU A 90 -4.82 -9.13 -2.72
C LEU A 90 -4.80 -8.38 -4.05
N VAL A 91 -4.77 -7.04 -3.99
CA VAL A 91 -4.61 -6.20 -5.17
C VAL A 91 -3.17 -6.32 -5.66
N PRO A 92 -2.93 -6.71 -6.92
CA PRO A 92 -1.58 -6.79 -7.47
C PRO A 92 -0.83 -5.46 -7.37
N ASN A 93 0.47 -5.51 -7.12
CA ASN A 93 1.32 -4.33 -7.16
C ASN A 93 1.57 -3.89 -8.62
N LEU A 94 2.15 -2.70 -8.78
CA LEU A 94 2.36 -2.12 -10.11
C LEU A 94 3.34 -2.92 -10.97
N ASN A 95 4.32 -3.57 -10.35
CA ASN A 95 5.29 -4.43 -11.03
C ASN A 95 5.86 -3.78 -12.30
N ASN A 96 5.52 -4.36 -13.46
CA ASN A 96 5.95 -3.91 -14.78
C ASN A 96 4.85 -3.16 -15.57
N GLU A 97 3.87 -2.60 -14.88
CA GLU A 97 2.81 -1.83 -15.55
C GLU A 97 3.38 -0.60 -16.28
N PRO A 98 3.01 -0.39 -17.56
CA PRO A 98 3.54 0.72 -18.37
C PRO A 98 3.32 2.10 -17.73
N ILE A 99 2.21 2.29 -17.04
CA ILE A 99 1.90 3.55 -16.36
C ILE A 99 2.91 3.86 -15.25
N TRP A 100 3.42 2.83 -14.57
CA TRP A 100 4.45 2.98 -13.55
C TRP A 100 5.76 3.48 -14.15
N PHE A 101 6.23 2.85 -15.22
CA PHE A 101 7.45 3.28 -15.90
C PHE A 101 7.35 4.72 -16.40
N SER A 102 6.22 5.10 -17.00
CA SER A 102 5.98 6.48 -17.43
C SER A 102 6.05 7.46 -16.25
N SER A 103 5.46 7.09 -15.11
CA SER A 103 5.47 7.94 -13.91
C SER A 103 6.88 8.12 -13.35
N VAL A 104 7.67 7.03 -13.25
CA VAL A 104 9.07 7.09 -12.81
C VAL A 104 9.92 7.93 -13.74
N PHE A 105 9.73 7.76 -15.05
CA PHE A 105 10.43 8.56 -16.04
C PHE A 105 10.18 10.06 -15.86
N GLU A 106 8.93 10.47 -15.69
CA GLU A 106 8.60 11.88 -15.49
C GLU A 106 9.14 12.44 -14.17
N ILE A 107 9.10 11.65 -13.09
CA ILE A 107 9.69 12.04 -11.79
C ILE A 107 11.20 12.24 -11.96
N ALA A 108 11.90 11.29 -12.55
CA ALA A 108 13.35 11.36 -12.74
C ALA A 108 13.74 12.54 -13.66
N LYS A 109 13.02 12.72 -14.76
CA LYS A 109 13.24 13.82 -15.69
C LYS A 109 13.10 15.19 -15.03
N ASN A 110 12.03 15.39 -14.25
CA ASN A 110 11.80 16.64 -13.55
C ASN A 110 12.91 16.94 -12.55
N HIS A 111 13.35 15.93 -11.79
CA HIS A 111 14.44 16.08 -10.83
C HIS A 111 15.79 16.37 -11.50
N LEU A 112 16.07 15.76 -12.64
CA LEU A 112 17.29 16.05 -13.41
C LEU A 112 17.30 17.47 -13.97
N VAL A 113 16.15 18.01 -14.38
CA VAL A 113 16.02 19.40 -14.83
C VAL A 113 16.26 20.37 -13.68
N GLU A 114 15.74 20.09 -12.48
CA GLU A 114 16.00 20.90 -11.29
C GLU A 114 17.51 20.91 -10.94
N LEU A 115 18.17 19.76 -10.88
CA LEU A 115 19.58 19.66 -10.62
C LEU A 115 20.44 20.45 -11.62
N ALA A 116 20.12 20.37 -12.90
CA ALA A 116 20.83 21.10 -13.95
C ALA A 116 20.64 22.63 -13.83
N SER A 117 19.48 23.10 -13.37
CA SER A 117 19.24 24.52 -13.14
C SER A 117 20.03 25.04 -11.94
N ASP A 118 20.09 24.28 -10.84
CA ASP A 118 20.81 24.62 -9.61
C ASP A 118 22.33 24.69 -9.87
N GLU A 119 22.88 23.77 -10.67
CA GLU A 119 24.28 23.80 -11.08
C GLU A 119 24.62 25.01 -11.94
N ALA A 120 23.73 25.41 -12.84
CA ALA A 120 23.92 26.58 -13.70
C ALA A 120 23.88 27.90 -12.87
N GLU A 121 23.01 27.98 -11.88
CA GLU A 121 22.91 29.14 -10.98
C GLU A 121 24.11 29.25 -10.03
N ALA A 122 24.64 28.10 -9.55
CA ALA A 122 25.82 28.07 -8.70
C ALA A 122 27.12 28.40 -9.44
N ALA A 123 27.15 28.30 -10.77
CA ALA A 123 28.30 28.59 -11.61
C ALA A 123 28.33 30.03 -12.17
N ALA A 124 27.30 30.82 -11.94
CA ALA A 124 27.13 32.20 -12.40
C ALA A 124 27.50 33.22 -11.35
#